data_cb8fcd045655ba4fde74c11373736855
#
_entry.id   cb8fcd045655ba4fde74c11373736855
#
_cell.length_a   1.000
_cell.length_b   1.000
_cell.length_c   1.000
_cell.angle_alpha   90.00
_cell.angle_beta   90.00
_cell.angle_gamma   90.00
#
_symmetry.space_group_name_H-M   'P 1'
#
loop_
_entity.id
_entity.type
_entity.pdbx_description
1 polymer ?
#
loop_
_entity_poly.entity_id
_entity_poly.type
_entity_poly.pdbx_seq_one_letter_code
_entity_poly.pdbx_strand_id
1 'polypeptide(L)'
;LPRHLSILILSKELVSDPRPAPRTSLFWVIAGIVVVAFSLRAPIIAPTAVIANIQADTGLSSSGAGLLTGLPILLFALATPLATRAIRRFGPETTIILCLTGVMVGTVVRSLGSTSLLLGGTALIGAAMTLGNIAIPVLIRRDVHWNKIPTVTGAYSAIMNIGSMVTLLGTAPLAALMGWRWAIASWAVIAALGLGYWLARMRRERAVQAALPSPVAVSEKSPSPTIIVRGASSAKTGDLRLYRRVVALLIAAFCGQSAAYYATTAWLPLLLSESRGLPQTSSGATASLFQIAAVIGAFGVPLLAHRTKLWVATAVVAACWVSLPIGLLLAPDAFMVWSILGGIAQGGGFTAIFSIIPRVATSDSLMASASAKVQAGGYLAATFAPSFAGWLNSSTGSWNAPLLLILGLTLTFSVCASIAARITERH
;
A
#
# COMPACT_ATOMS: atom_id res chain seq x y z
N LEU A 1 20.03 11.08 54.46
CA LEU A 1 19.20 11.35 53.24
C LEU A 1 19.75 10.51 52.09
N PRO A 2 18.89 9.77 51.36
CA PRO A 2 19.30 8.57 50.64
C PRO A 2 19.89 8.88 49.25
N ARG A 3 21.00 8.25 48.96
CA ARG A 3 21.70 8.24 47.65
C ARG A 3 20.91 7.62 46.46
N HIS A 4 19.67 7.17 46.69
CA HIS A 4 18.85 6.53 45.66
C HIS A 4 18.03 7.49 44.77
N LEU A 5 17.90 8.78 45.15
CA LEU A 5 17.16 9.74 44.30
C LEU A 5 18.05 10.37 43.20
N SER A 6 19.35 10.40 43.36
CA SER A 6 20.27 10.97 42.35
C SER A 6 20.47 10.08 41.12
N ILE A 7 20.20 8.77 41.22
CA ILE A 7 20.37 7.83 40.11
C ILE A 7 19.14 7.86 39.20
N LEU A 8 17.96 8.19 39.73
CA LEU A 8 16.70 8.25 38.92
C LEU A 8 16.59 9.55 38.11
N ILE A 9 17.28 10.61 38.47
CA ILE A 9 17.30 11.87 37.70
C ILE A 9 18.32 11.78 36.57
N LEU A 10 19.45 11.09 36.80
CA LEU A 10 20.50 10.88 35.78
C LEU A 10 20.09 9.86 34.67
N SER A 11 19.12 8.99 34.93
CA SER A 11 18.66 8.03 33.91
C SER A 11 17.67 8.63 32.92
N LYS A 12 17.12 9.83 33.16
CA LYS A 12 16.21 10.51 32.26
C LYS A 12 16.89 11.42 31.22
N GLU A 13 18.16 11.77 31.44
CA GLU A 13 18.91 12.67 30.54
C GLU A 13 19.83 11.95 29.53
N LEU A 14 20.00 10.64 29.61
CA LEU A 14 20.97 9.89 28.80
C LEU A 14 20.39 9.02 27.69
N VAL A 15 19.13 9.25 27.27
CA VAL A 15 18.64 8.76 25.97
C VAL A 15 18.55 9.94 25.02
N SER A 16 19.65 10.64 24.81
CA SER A 16 19.80 11.51 23.65
C SER A 16 19.90 10.60 22.42
N ASP A 17 18.92 10.71 21.53
CA ASP A 17 18.97 10.04 20.22
C ASP A 17 20.26 10.49 19.50
N PRO A 18 21.22 9.61 19.19
CA PRO A 18 22.47 9.98 18.54
C PRO A 18 22.27 10.42 17.07
N ARG A 19 21.03 10.49 16.61
CA ARG A 19 20.74 10.96 15.27
C ARG A 19 20.78 12.49 15.21
N PRO A 20 21.43 13.07 14.19
CA PRO A 20 21.43 14.53 14.01
C PRO A 20 20.00 15.05 13.91
N ALA A 21 19.74 16.22 14.51
CA ALA A 21 18.45 16.89 14.45
C ALA A 21 17.93 16.92 13.01
N PRO A 22 16.62 16.69 12.77
CA PRO A 22 16.06 16.63 11.43
C PRO A 22 16.38 17.93 10.69
N ARG A 23 17.10 17.83 9.57
CA ARG A 23 17.56 18.97 8.74
C ARG A 23 16.44 19.82 8.17
N THR A 24 15.19 19.34 8.23
CA THR A 24 14.00 20.01 7.73
C THR A 24 12.86 19.93 8.73
N SER A 25 12.01 20.97 8.78
CA SER A 25 10.78 20.95 9.59
C SER A 25 9.95 19.73 9.24
N LEU A 26 9.43 19.02 10.25
CA LEU A 26 8.55 17.83 10.11
C LEU A 26 7.37 18.11 9.18
N PHE A 27 6.85 19.35 9.18
CA PHE A 27 5.76 19.77 8.28
C PHE A 27 6.12 19.56 6.80
N TRP A 28 7.32 20.00 6.37
CA TRP A 28 7.75 19.85 4.98
C TRP A 28 8.01 18.41 4.60
N VAL A 29 8.50 17.58 5.52
CA VAL A 29 8.64 16.14 5.28
C VAL A 29 7.26 15.50 5.04
N ILE A 30 6.29 15.79 5.91
CA ILE A 30 4.93 15.26 5.79
C ILE A 30 4.28 15.76 4.51
N ALA A 31 4.39 17.05 4.17
CA ALA A 31 3.81 17.60 2.92
C ALA A 31 4.36 16.87 1.68
N GLY A 32 5.67 16.62 1.63
CA GLY A 32 6.27 15.84 0.55
C GLY A 32 5.76 14.40 0.47
N ILE A 33 5.57 13.74 1.63
CA ILE A 33 5.03 12.38 1.70
C ILE A 33 3.58 12.34 1.24
N VAL A 34 2.75 13.33 1.63
CA VAL A 34 1.33 13.45 1.24
C VAL A 34 1.17 13.47 -0.28
N VAL A 35 1.92 14.34 -0.95
CA VAL A 35 1.81 14.50 -2.41
C VAL A 35 2.26 13.24 -3.14
N VAL A 36 3.34 12.60 -2.68
CA VAL A 36 3.79 11.33 -3.26
C VAL A 36 2.78 10.22 -3.01
N ALA A 37 2.24 10.11 -1.78
CA ALA A 37 1.23 9.10 -1.43
C ALA A 37 0.01 9.16 -2.35
N PHE A 38 -0.49 10.37 -2.62
CA PHE A 38 -1.59 10.59 -3.55
C PHE A 38 -1.20 10.18 -4.99
N SER A 39 -0.01 10.59 -5.43
CA SER A 39 0.51 10.26 -6.77
C SER A 39 0.71 8.76 -7.00
N LEU A 40 0.90 7.98 -5.93
CA LEU A 40 1.04 6.52 -6.01
C LEU A 40 -0.31 5.77 -6.11
N ARG A 41 -1.45 6.42 -5.91
CA ARG A 41 -2.76 5.74 -5.95
C ARG A 41 -3.60 6.10 -7.17
N ALA A 42 -3.66 7.38 -7.51
CA ALA A 42 -4.46 7.85 -8.63
C ALA A 42 -4.22 7.06 -9.94
N PRO A 43 -2.99 6.74 -10.34
CA PRO A 43 -2.75 6.02 -11.59
C PRO A 43 -3.30 4.60 -11.64
N ILE A 44 -3.39 3.89 -10.52
CA ILE A 44 -3.96 2.53 -10.49
C ILE A 44 -5.48 2.60 -10.44
N ILE A 45 -6.03 3.57 -9.72
CA ILE A 45 -7.44 3.64 -9.39
C ILE A 45 -8.26 4.32 -10.51
N ALA A 46 -7.73 5.36 -11.17
CA ALA A 46 -8.46 6.10 -12.18
C ALA A 46 -9.05 5.23 -13.31
N PRO A 47 -8.33 4.26 -13.89
CA PRO A 47 -8.89 3.40 -14.92
C PRO A 47 -10.12 2.60 -14.49
N THR A 48 -10.20 2.22 -13.21
CA THR A 48 -11.28 1.37 -12.70
C THR A 48 -12.64 2.07 -12.72
N ALA A 49 -12.65 3.40 -12.56
CA ALA A 49 -13.85 4.21 -12.63
C ALA A 49 -14.41 4.39 -14.05
N VAL A 50 -13.59 4.16 -15.07
CA VAL A 50 -13.92 4.38 -16.49
C VAL A 50 -13.61 3.16 -17.35
N ILE A 51 -13.57 1.98 -16.74
CA ILE A 51 -13.15 0.74 -17.41
C ILE A 51 -14.05 0.39 -18.60
N ALA A 52 -15.37 0.62 -18.50
CA ALA A 52 -16.31 0.41 -19.59
C ALA A 52 -15.99 1.31 -20.80
N ASN A 53 -15.68 2.58 -20.56
CA ASN A 53 -15.30 3.51 -21.62
C ASN A 53 -13.98 3.09 -22.31
N ILE A 54 -13.02 2.61 -21.52
CA ILE A 54 -11.74 2.09 -22.04
C ILE A 54 -11.99 0.88 -22.93
N GLN A 55 -12.80 -0.08 -22.48
CA GLN A 55 -13.13 -1.29 -23.24
C GLN A 55 -13.87 -0.98 -24.53
N ALA A 56 -14.89 -0.10 -24.48
CA ALA A 56 -15.66 0.30 -25.65
C ALA A 56 -14.79 0.98 -26.73
N ASP A 57 -13.81 1.78 -26.31
CA ASP A 57 -13.00 2.60 -27.21
C ASP A 57 -11.74 1.86 -27.75
N THR A 58 -11.19 0.94 -26.96
CA THR A 58 -9.94 0.22 -27.30
C THR A 58 -10.15 -1.22 -27.74
N GLY A 59 -11.35 -1.77 -27.59
CA GLY A 59 -11.64 -3.19 -27.82
C GLY A 59 -10.94 -4.14 -26.81
N LEU A 60 -10.48 -3.60 -25.67
CA LEU A 60 -9.76 -4.39 -24.68
C LEU A 60 -10.70 -5.40 -24.00
N SER A 61 -10.32 -6.68 -23.99
CA SER A 61 -11.08 -7.72 -23.29
C SER A 61 -11.13 -7.45 -21.78
N SER A 62 -12.09 -8.07 -21.08
CA SER A 62 -12.18 -7.95 -19.62
C SER A 62 -10.93 -8.46 -18.92
N SER A 63 -10.29 -9.53 -19.41
CA SER A 63 -8.98 -9.97 -18.91
C SER A 63 -7.90 -8.90 -19.09
N GLY A 64 -7.84 -8.29 -20.27
CA GLY A 64 -6.92 -7.20 -20.60
C GLY A 64 -7.16 -5.95 -19.74
N ALA A 65 -8.43 -5.61 -19.48
CA ALA A 65 -8.79 -4.51 -18.60
C ALA A 65 -8.34 -4.76 -17.16
N GLY A 66 -8.38 -6.01 -16.68
CA GLY A 66 -7.82 -6.39 -15.38
C GLY A 66 -6.31 -6.17 -15.27
N LEU A 67 -5.55 -6.18 -16.39
CA LEU A 67 -4.12 -5.87 -16.39
C LEU A 67 -3.83 -4.40 -16.05
N LEU A 68 -4.79 -3.49 -16.23
CA LEU A 68 -4.60 -2.07 -15.87
C LEU A 68 -4.34 -1.89 -14.36
N THR A 69 -4.86 -2.82 -13.55
CA THR A 69 -4.60 -2.87 -12.11
C THR A 69 -3.58 -3.93 -11.71
N GLY A 70 -3.55 -5.07 -12.40
CA GLY A 70 -2.64 -6.18 -12.10
C GLY A 70 -1.18 -5.93 -12.50
N LEU A 71 -0.95 -5.31 -13.67
CA LEU A 71 0.39 -5.08 -14.20
C LEU A 71 1.27 -4.17 -13.30
N PRO A 72 0.77 -3.06 -12.72
CA PRO A 72 1.55 -2.29 -11.76
C PRO A 72 1.99 -3.10 -10.55
N ILE A 73 1.16 -4.02 -10.08
CA ILE A 73 1.45 -4.84 -8.90
C ILE A 73 2.53 -5.89 -9.22
N LEU A 74 2.48 -6.48 -10.40
CA LEU A 74 3.56 -7.35 -10.88
C LEU A 74 4.90 -6.61 -10.88
N LEU A 75 4.89 -5.38 -11.34
CA LEU A 75 6.09 -4.56 -11.40
C LEU A 75 6.59 -4.12 -10.02
N PHE A 76 5.73 -4.07 -8.98
CA PHE A 76 6.21 -3.90 -7.61
C PHE A 76 7.16 -5.02 -7.18
N ALA A 77 6.91 -6.26 -7.61
CA ALA A 77 7.83 -7.36 -7.34
C ALA A 77 9.07 -7.31 -8.23
N LEU A 78 8.89 -7.16 -9.56
CA LEU A 78 9.96 -7.25 -10.54
C LEU A 78 10.92 -6.05 -10.50
N ALA A 79 10.42 -4.82 -10.27
CA ALA A 79 11.23 -3.61 -10.25
C ALA A 79 11.87 -3.30 -8.87
N THR A 80 11.56 -4.07 -7.82
CA THR A 80 12.16 -3.90 -6.49
C THR A 80 13.70 -3.88 -6.48
N PRO A 81 14.42 -4.77 -7.19
CA PRO A 81 15.88 -4.71 -7.24
C PRO A 81 16.39 -3.41 -7.89
N LEU A 82 15.70 -2.93 -8.93
CA LEU A 82 16.02 -1.67 -9.61
C LEU A 82 15.80 -0.48 -8.68
N ALA A 83 14.70 -0.45 -7.96
CA ALA A 83 14.38 0.60 -6.98
C ALA A 83 15.42 0.65 -5.86
N THR A 84 15.82 -0.51 -5.32
CA THR A 84 16.86 -0.59 -4.30
C THR A 84 18.21 -0.08 -4.81
N ARG A 85 18.55 -0.42 -6.05
CA ARG A 85 19.79 0.07 -6.70
C ARG A 85 19.74 1.58 -6.93
N ALA A 86 18.58 2.11 -7.34
CA ALA A 86 18.37 3.56 -7.53
C ALA A 86 18.56 4.33 -6.22
N ILE A 87 17.96 3.87 -5.11
CA ILE A 87 18.12 4.49 -3.78
C ILE A 87 19.58 4.48 -3.34
N ARG A 88 20.27 3.35 -3.52
CA ARG A 88 21.70 3.23 -3.14
C ARG A 88 22.61 4.14 -3.96
N ARG A 89 22.29 4.36 -5.23
CA ARG A 89 23.14 5.14 -6.16
C ARG A 89 22.81 6.63 -6.13
N PHE A 90 21.54 7.00 -6.05
CA PHE A 90 21.07 8.38 -6.26
C PHE A 90 20.45 9.00 -5.00
N GLY A 91 20.23 8.20 -3.95
CA GLY A 91 19.52 8.63 -2.74
C GLY A 91 18.00 8.58 -2.88
N PRO A 92 17.27 8.67 -1.74
CA PRO A 92 15.81 8.54 -1.72
C PRO A 92 15.11 9.71 -2.40
N GLU A 93 15.58 10.95 -2.31
CA GLU A 93 14.98 12.13 -2.91
C GLU A 93 14.98 12.06 -4.45
N THR A 94 16.14 11.76 -5.02
CA THR A 94 16.25 11.59 -6.47
C THR A 94 15.40 10.41 -6.95
N THR A 95 15.31 9.35 -6.16
CA THR A 95 14.46 8.20 -6.47
C THR A 95 12.98 8.58 -6.47
N ILE A 96 12.53 9.47 -5.58
CA ILE A 96 11.16 10.01 -5.58
C ILE A 96 10.92 10.88 -6.83
N ILE A 97 11.88 11.70 -7.22
CA ILE A 97 11.80 12.51 -8.46
C ILE A 97 11.64 11.58 -9.68
N LEU A 98 12.45 10.53 -9.78
CA LEU A 98 12.31 9.52 -10.84
C LEU A 98 10.96 8.82 -10.81
N CYS A 99 10.44 8.51 -9.63
CA CYS A 99 9.10 7.95 -9.45
C CYS A 99 8.03 8.90 -10.02
N LEU A 100 8.00 10.15 -9.55
CA LEU A 100 6.99 11.13 -9.98
C LEU A 100 7.07 11.45 -11.47
N THR A 101 8.29 11.55 -12.03
CA THR A 101 8.49 11.73 -13.47
C THR A 101 7.96 10.53 -14.25
N GLY A 102 8.29 9.31 -13.82
CA GLY A 102 7.81 8.09 -14.47
C GLY A 102 6.28 7.92 -14.37
N VAL A 103 5.69 8.26 -13.23
CA VAL A 103 4.22 8.26 -13.05
C VAL A 103 3.57 9.29 -13.97
N MET A 104 4.10 10.51 -14.04
CA MET A 104 3.59 11.58 -14.91
C MET A 104 3.66 11.17 -16.38
N VAL A 105 4.83 10.77 -16.84
CA VAL A 105 5.04 10.36 -18.24
C VAL A 105 4.18 9.14 -18.57
N GLY A 106 4.17 8.11 -17.73
CA GLY A 106 3.35 6.91 -17.93
C GLY A 106 1.85 7.22 -17.96
N THR A 107 1.37 8.16 -17.15
CA THR A 107 -0.03 8.60 -17.15
C THR A 107 -0.39 9.31 -18.45
N VAL A 108 0.48 10.15 -18.97
CA VAL A 108 0.28 10.80 -20.29
C VAL A 108 0.32 9.77 -21.40
N VAL A 109 1.36 8.93 -21.46
CA VAL A 109 1.54 7.90 -22.51
C VAL A 109 0.34 6.98 -22.61
N ARG A 110 -0.19 6.47 -21.49
CA ARG A 110 -1.34 5.58 -21.51
C ARG A 110 -2.64 6.25 -21.97
N SER A 111 -2.71 7.58 -21.91
CA SER A 111 -3.88 8.35 -22.35
C SER A 111 -3.86 8.66 -23.86
N LEU A 112 -2.77 8.34 -24.60
CA LEU A 112 -2.63 8.64 -26.04
C LEU A 112 -3.40 7.70 -26.96
N GLY A 113 -4.06 6.68 -26.48
CA GLY A 113 -5.18 6.08 -27.18
C GLY A 113 -5.02 4.69 -27.78
N SER A 114 -3.84 4.12 -28.00
CA SER A 114 -3.72 2.73 -28.45
C SER A 114 -3.63 1.76 -27.28
N THR A 115 -4.09 0.52 -27.46
CA THR A 115 -4.00 -0.54 -26.45
C THR A 115 -2.55 -0.78 -26.01
N SER A 116 -1.60 -0.73 -26.93
CA SER A 116 -0.17 -0.89 -26.64
C SER A 116 0.36 0.25 -25.77
N LEU A 117 -0.02 1.51 -26.05
CA LEU A 117 0.36 2.66 -25.24
C LEU A 117 -0.33 2.65 -23.87
N LEU A 118 -1.59 2.19 -23.83
CA LEU A 118 -2.33 2.02 -22.58
C LEU A 118 -1.63 1.03 -21.63
N LEU A 119 -1.25 -0.14 -22.13
CA LEU A 119 -0.56 -1.16 -21.33
C LEU A 119 0.91 -0.77 -21.07
N GLY A 120 1.62 -0.24 -22.06
CA GLY A 120 3.01 0.23 -21.90
C GLY A 120 3.13 1.37 -20.90
N GLY A 121 2.24 2.36 -20.97
CA GLY A 121 2.15 3.44 -19.99
C GLY A 121 1.82 2.92 -18.58
N THR A 122 0.91 1.92 -18.48
CA THR A 122 0.59 1.26 -17.22
C THR A 122 1.79 0.49 -16.64
N ALA A 123 2.59 -0.17 -17.49
CA ALA A 123 3.84 -0.80 -17.07
C ALA A 123 4.85 0.22 -16.56
N LEU A 124 5.05 1.32 -17.29
CA LEU A 124 5.94 2.40 -16.84
C LEU A 124 5.51 2.97 -15.49
N ILE A 125 4.21 3.19 -15.29
CA ILE A 125 3.64 3.63 -14.02
C ILE A 125 4.00 2.64 -12.91
N GLY A 126 3.77 1.34 -13.11
CA GLY A 126 4.06 0.31 -12.10
C GLY A 126 5.54 0.28 -11.71
N ALA A 127 6.45 0.33 -12.68
CA ALA A 127 7.88 0.39 -12.44
C ALA A 127 8.27 1.66 -11.66
N ALA A 128 7.72 2.82 -12.04
CA ALA A 128 7.97 4.08 -11.38
C ALA A 128 7.42 4.12 -9.94
N MET A 129 6.21 3.60 -9.72
CA MET A 129 5.60 3.53 -8.39
C MET A 129 6.38 2.63 -7.42
N THR A 130 7.06 1.60 -7.92
CA THR A 130 7.96 0.77 -7.10
C THR A 130 9.06 1.59 -6.46
N LEU A 131 9.61 2.56 -7.19
CA LEU A 131 10.62 3.49 -6.66
C LEU A 131 10.07 4.27 -5.45
N GLY A 132 8.86 4.82 -5.57
CA GLY A 132 8.20 5.58 -4.50
C GLY A 132 7.86 4.72 -3.28
N ASN A 133 7.28 3.54 -3.50
CA ASN A 133 6.91 2.62 -2.43
C ASN A 133 8.09 2.19 -1.55
N ILE A 134 9.31 2.14 -2.10
CA ILE A 134 10.52 1.79 -1.35
C ILE A 134 11.20 3.04 -0.79
N ALA A 135 11.22 4.15 -1.53
CA ALA A 135 11.90 5.37 -1.11
C ALA A 135 11.22 6.07 0.08
N ILE A 136 9.86 6.07 0.14
CA ILE A 136 9.12 6.74 1.22
C ILE A 136 9.42 6.14 2.60
N PRO A 137 9.33 4.82 2.83
CA PRO A 137 9.70 4.24 4.11
C PRO A 137 11.16 4.53 4.52
N VAL A 138 12.08 4.59 3.57
CA VAL A 138 13.48 4.96 3.82
C VAL A 138 13.57 6.41 4.28
N LEU A 139 12.86 7.32 3.60
CA LEU A 139 12.80 8.74 3.96
C LEU A 139 12.19 8.95 5.35
N ILE A 140 11.08 8.28 5.66
CA ILE A 140 10.43 8.34 6.97
C ILE A 140 11.41 7.91 8.07
N ARG A 141 12.13 6.80 7.89
CA ARG A 141 13.10 6.31 8.86
C ARG A 141 14.30 7.26 9.06
N ARG A 142 14.68 7.99 8.01
CA ARG A 142 15.81 8.91 8.05
C ARG A 142 15.46 10.26 8.67
N ASP A 143 14.31 10.84 8.26
CA ASP A 143 13.97 12.24 8.52
C ASP A 143 12.97 12.41 9.69
N VAL A 144 12.32 11.33 10.14
CA VAL A 144 11.32 11.38 11.21
C VAL A 144 11.90 10.79 12.50
N HIS A 145 11.69 11.50 13.62
CA HIS A 145 12.08 11.02 14.93
C HIS A 145 11.39 9.68 15.25
N TRP A 146 12.12 8.74 15.86
CA TRP A 146 11.70 7.35 16.04
C TRP A 146 10.30 7.17 16.66
N ASN A 147 9.93 8.02 17.63
CA ASN A 147 8.63 7.97 18.31
C ASN A 147 7.46 8.41 17.41
N LYS A 148 7.72 9.13 16.31
CA LYS A 148 6.71 9.60 15.35
C LYS A 148 6.63 8.74 14.08
N ILE A 149 7.55 7.79 13.88
CA ILE A 149 7.57 6.90 12.70
C ILE A 149 6.23 6.16 12.52
N PRO A 150 5.63 5.53 13.57
CA PRO A 150 4.33 4.86 13.40
C PRO A 150 3.21 5.81 12.97
N THR A 151 3.17 7.02 13.54
CA THR A 151 2.17 8.03 13.21
C THR A 151 2.31 8.50 11.77
N VAL A 152 3.53 8.80 11.31
CA VAL A 152 3.76 9.27 9.93
C VAL A 152 3.50 8.15 8.91
N THR A 153 3.84 6.90 9.25
CA THR A 153 3.53 5.73 8.39
C THR A 153 2.02 5.50 8.31
N GLY A 154 1.29 5.64 9.43
CA GLY A 154 -0.17 5.56 9.46
C GLY A 154 -0.81 6.67 8.63
N ALA A 155 -0.33 7.91 8.75
CA ALA A 155 -0.78 9.04 7.95
C ALA A 155 -0.52 8.81 6.44
N TYR A 156 0.65 8.28 6.07
CA TYR A 156 0.96 7.89 4.70
C TYR A 156 -0.07 6.90 4.14
N SER A 157 -0.39 5.84 4.88
CA SER A 157 -1.40 4.85 4.47
C SER A 157 -2.80 5.45 4.37
N ALA A 158 -3.19 6.31 5.32
CA ALA A 158 -4.48 6.99 5.29
C ALA A 158 -4.62 7.89 4.05
N ILE A 159 -3.57 8.65 3.72
CA ILE A 159 -3.54 9.53 2.56
C ILE A 159 -3.62 8.74 1.26
N MET A 160 -2.98 7.56 1.17
CA MET A 160 -3.14 6.68 0.03
C MET A 160 -4.60 6.25 -0.18
N ASN A 161 -5.34 5.94 0.88
CA ASN A 161 -6.77 5.59 0.78
C ASN A 161 -7.64 6.80 0.44
N ILE A 162 -7.36 7.97 1.02
CA ILE A 162 -8.02 9.23 0.65
C ILE A 162 -7.76 9.55 -0.83
N GLY A 163 -6.53 9.37 -1.30
CA GLY A 163 -6.17 9.53 -2.71
C GLY A 163 -6.96 8.59 -3.62
N SER A 164 -7.13 7.33 -3.22
CA SER A 164 -7.97 6.37 -3.93
C SER A 164 -9.44 6.81 -3.99
N MET A 165 -9.99 7.28 -2.85
CA MET A 165 -11.35 7.79 -2.76
C MET A 165 -11.57 8.98 -3.68
N VAL A 166 -10.71 10.00 -3.59
CA VAL A 166 -10.82 11.23 -4.41
C VAL A 166 -10.71 10.90 -5.90
N THR A 167 -9.83 9.94 -6.24
CA THR A 167 -9.67 9.50 -7.63
C THR A 167 -10.92 8.82 -8.16
N LEU A 168 -11.55 7.92 -7.40
CA LEU A 168 -12.80 7.26 -7.80
C LEU A 168 -13.94 8.25 -7.94
N LEU A 169 -14.08 9.16 -6.97
CA LEU A 169 -15.11 10.21 -7.00
C LEU A 169 -14.94 11.15 -8.18
N GLY A 170 -13.70 11.53 -8.49
CA GLY A 170 -13.41 12.56 -9.48
C GLY A 170 -13.33 12.03 -10.92
N THR A 171 -12.89 10.78 -11.13
CA THR A 171 -12.58 10.31 -12.51
C THR A 171 -13.82 10.18 -13.37
N ALA A 172 -14.94 9.63 -12.86
CA ALA A 172 -16.15 9.45 -13.64
C ALA A 172 -16.82 10.80 -14.05
N PRO A 173 -16.97 11.80 -13.16
CA PRO A 173 -17.44 13.13 -13.56
C PRO A 173 -16.51 13.82 -14.58
N LEU A 174 -15.19 13.74 -14.38
CA LEU A 174 -14.23 14.29 -15.34
C LEU A 174 -14.34 13.59 -16.70
N ALA A 175 -14.56 12.28 -16.72
CA ALA A 175 -14.73 11.54 -17.96
C ALA A 175 -16.01 11.93 -18.69
N ALA A 176 -17.10 12.23 -17.98
CA ALA A 176 -18.33 12.74 -18.56
C ALA A 176 -18.14 14.13 -19.22
N LEU A 177 -17.27 14.97 -18.66
CA LEU A 177 -17.02 16.33 -19.17
C LEU A 177 -16.00 16.37 -20.32
N MET A 178 -14.92 15.59 -20.25
CA MET A 178 -13.77 15.73 -21.17
C MET A 178 -13.34 14.41 -21.82
N GLY A 179 -14.09 13.33 -21.61
CA GLY A 179 -13.72 11.99 -22.06
C GLY A 179 -12.73 11.29 -21.13
N TRP A 180 -12.70 9.97 -21.16
CA TRP A 180 -11.93 9.13 -20.22
C TRP A 180 -10.41 9.36 -20.33
N ARG A 181 -9.91 9.66 -21.55
CA ARG A 181 -8.47 9.88 -21.78
C ARG A 181 -7.97 11.11 -21.01
N TRP A 182 -8.66 12.24 -21.15
CA TRP A 182 -8.32 13.46 -20.46
C TRP A 182 -8.59 13.38 -18.96
N ALA A 183 -9.65 12.68 -18.56
CA ALA A 183 -9.94 12.41 -17.15
C ALA A 183 -8.80 11.64 -16.46
N ILE A 184 -8.25 10.61 -17.12
CA ILE A 184 -7.08 9.89 -16.60
C ILE A 184 -5.82 10.77 -16.65
N ALA A 185 -5.58 11.47 -17.75
CA ALA A 185 -4.42 12.34 -17.94
C ALA A 185 -4.37 13.46 -16.90
N SER A 186 -5.52 14.02 -16.49
CA SER A 186 -5.60 15.11 -15.51
C SER A 186 -4.96 14.77 -14.16
N TRP A 187 -4.96 13.50 -13.76
CA TRP A 187 -4.30 13.05 -12.54
C TRP A 187 -2.78 13.17 -12.58
N ALA A 188 -2.17 13.34 -13.76
CA ALA A 188 -0.74 13.65 -13.89
C ALA A 188 -0.37 14.99 -13.26
N VAL A 189 -1.33 15.93 -13.12
CA VAL A 189 -1.13 17.22 -12.45
C VAL A 189 -0.63 17.03 -11.02
N ILE A 190 -1.14 16.04 -10.29
CA ILE A 190 -0.69 15.78 -8.91
C ILE A 190 0.76 15.32 -8.90
N ALA A 191 1.14 14.43 -9.84
CA ALA A 191 2.53 14.01 -9.97
C ALA A 191 3.44 15.18 -10.38
N ALA A 192 2.95 16.09 -11.23
CA ALA A 192 3.68 17.30 -11.64
C ALA A 192 3.87 18.27 -10.45
N LEU A 193 2.83 18.49 -9.63
CA LEU A 193 2.93 19.29 -8.40
C LEU A 193 3.93 18.67 -7.41
N GLY A 194 3.88 17.34 -7.25
CA GLY A 194 4.83 16.61 -6.44
C GLY A 194 6.26 16.73 -6.94
N LEU A 195 6.45 16.62 -8.25
CA LEU A 195 7.74 16.79 -8.91
C LEU A 195 8.29 18.20 -8.67
N GLY A 196 7.46 19.24 -8.86
CA GLY A 196 7.83 20.64 -8.58
C GLY A 196 8.26 20.83 -7.11
N TYR A 197 7.50 20.27 -6.18
CA TYR A 197 7.83 20.32 -4.75
C TYR A 197 9.20 19.68 -4.44
N TRP A 198 9.43 18.45 -4.91
CA TRP A 198 10.67 17.73 -4.63
C TRP A 198 11.88 18.33 -5.33
N LEU A 199 11.72 18.88 -6.53
CA LEU A 199 12.78 19.63 -7.22
C LEU A 199 13.13 20.91 -6.47
N ALA A 200 12.12 21.67 -6.01
CA ALA A 200 12.35 22.89 -5.23
C ALA A 200 13.05 22.57 -3.89
N ARG A 201 12.62 21.51 -3.20
CA ARG A 201 13.25 21.04 -1.98
C ARG A 201 14.72 20.68 -2.20
N MET A 202 15.00 19.86 -3.22
CA MET A 202 16.37 19.43 -3.52
C MET A 202 17.28 20.61 -3.91
N ARG A 203 16.76 21.58 -4.66
CA ARG A 203 17.51 22.81 -4.98
C ARG A 203 17.84 23.61 -3.71
N ARG A 204 16.88 23.72 -2.80
CA ARG A 204 17.06 24.45 -1.54
C ARG A 204 18.10 23.76 -0.63
N GLU A 205 18.05 22.44 -0.52
CA GLU A 205 19.02 21.67 0.26
C GLU A 205 20.44 21.80 -0.31
N ARG A 206 20.60 21.76 -1.63
CA ARG A 206 21.89 22.00 -2.32
C ARG A 206 22.42 23.43 -2.10
N ALA A 207 21.53 24.42 -2.17
CA ALA A 207 21.91 25.81 -1.92
C ALA A 207 22.39 26.02 -0.48
N VAL A 208 21.72 25.41 0.49
CA VAL A 208 22.13 25.47 1.91
C VAL A 208 23.46 24.75 2.10
N GLN A 209 23.68 23.59 1.48
CA GLN A 209 24.97 22.89 1.54
C GLN A 209 26.11 23.67 0.90
N ALA A 210 25.87 24.35 -0.23
CA ALA A 210 26.85 25.19 -0.90
C ALA A 210 27.20 26.47 -0.08
N ALA A 211 26.27 26.95 0.74
CA ALA A 211 26.46 28.12 1.62
C ALA A 211 27.18 27.79 2.93
N LEU A 212 27.28 26.52 3.32
CA LEU A 212 28.03 26.11 4.50
C LEU A 212 29.51 26.08 4.17
N PRO A 213 30.41 26.66 5.04
CA PRO A 213 31.83 26.52 4.86
C PRO A 213 32.20 25.03 4.76
N SER A 214 33.06 24.69 3.81
CA SER A 214 33.61 23.32 3.68
C SER A 214 34.06 22.84 5.05
N PRO A 215 33.63 21.69 5.55
CA PRO A 215 34.18 21.13 6.78
C PRO A 215 35.68 21.01 6.59
N VAL A 216 36.45 21.69 7.42
CA VAL A 216 37.86 21.41 7.55
C VAL A 216 37.97 19.90 7.73
N ALA A 217 38.74 19.26 6.87
CA ALA A 217 38.91 17.82 6.87
C ALA A 217 39.60 17.42 8.20
N VAL A 218 38.78 17.25 9.22
CA VAL A 218 39.17 16.50 10.40
C VAL A 218 39.14 15.05 9.97
N SER A 219 40.33 14.53 9.71
CA SER A 219 40.56 13.11 9.45
C SER A 219 40.29 12.33 10.74
N GLU A 220 39.03 12.23 11.13
CA GLU A 220 38.62 11.21 12.08
C GLU A 220 38.47 9.90 11.29
N LYS A 221 39.48 9.06 11.42
CA LYS A 221 39.31 7.62 11.30
C LYS A 221 38.29 7.18 12.35
N SER A 222 37.02 7.40 12.09
CA SER A 222 35.98 6.72 12.85
C SER A 222 36.12 5.23 12.56
N PRO A 223 36.36 4.43 13.60
CA PRO A 223 36.30 2.98 13.45
C PRO A 223 34.88 2.69 12.93
N SER A 224 34.79 2.01 11.77
CA SER A 224 33.56 1.46 11.29
C SER A 224 32.83 0.81 12.47
N PRO A 225 31.55 1.11 12.73
CA PRO A 225 30.82 0.39 13.76
C PRO A 225 30.85 -1.07 13.35
N THR A 226 31.67 -1.83 14.01
CA THR A 226 31.62 -3.29 13.98
C THR A 226 30.23 -3.61 14.48
N ILE A 227 29.34 -3.95 13.58
CA ILE A 227 28.06 -4.55 13.92
C ILE A 227 28.45 -5.83 14.65
N ILE A 228 28.48 -5.75 15.98
CA ILE A 228 28.51 -6.92 16.81
C ILE A 228 27.19 -7.60 16.52
N VAL A 229 27.22 -8.54 15.58
CA VAL A 229 26.18 -9.55 15.42
C VAL A 229 26.17 -10.27 16.78
N ARG A 230 25.38 -9.75 17.72
CA ARG A 230 25.07 -10.47 18.94
C ARG A 230 24.60 -11.83 18.49
N GLY A 231 25.38 -12.83 18.87
CA GLY A 231 25.30 -14.20 18.44
C GLY A 231 23.86 -14.66 18.32
N ALA A 232 23.56 -15.30 17.21
CA ALA A 232 22.29 -15.99 17.01
C ALA A 232 22.06 -16.86 18.25
N SER A 233 21.19 -16.39 19.14
CA SER A 233 20.63 -17.22 20.18
C SER A 233 20.06 -18.40 19.47
N SER A 234 20.55 -19.60 19.79
CA SER A 234 20.07 -20.86 19.21
C SER A 234 18.56 -20.95 19.44
N ALA A 235 17.78 -20.52 18.45
CA ALA A 235 16.33 -20.64 18.49
C ALA A 235 16.03 -22.13 18.67
N LYS A 236 15.32 -22.48 19.74
CA LYS A 236 14.89 -23.85 19.98
C LYS A 236 14.16 -24.37 18.73
N THR A 237 14.39 -25.60 18.35
CA THR A 237 13.84 -26.20 17.12
C THR A 237 12.30 -26.06 17.03
N GLY A 238 11.62 -25.98 18.18
CA GLY A 238 10.19 -25.72 18.29
C GLY A 238 9.79 -24.32 17.79
N ASP A 239 10.56 -23.30 18.15
CA ASP A 239 10.29 -21.89 17.75
C ASP A 239 10.42 -21.70 16.24
N LEU A 240 11.35 -22.41 15.59
CA LEU A 240 11.53 -22.33 14.15
C LEU A 240 10.41 -23.04 13.37
N ARG A 241 9.86 -24.15 13.90
CA ARG A 241 8.69 -24.81 13.30
C ARG A 241 7.44 -23.94 13.42
N LEU A 242 7.21 -23.33 14.58
CA LEU A 242 6.13 -22.37 14.80
C LEU A 242 6.24 -21.19 13.84
N TYR A 243 7.41 -20.56 13.77
CA TYR A 243 7.69 -19.44 12.86
C TYR A 243 7.36 -19.81 11.40
N ARG A 244 7.88 -20.93 10.90
CA ARG A 244 7.62 -21.39 9.53
C ARG A 244 6.14 -21.62 9.25
N ARG A 245 5.44 -22.26 10.19
CA ARG A 245 3.98 -22.52 10.07
C ARG A 245 3.18 -21.20 10.02
N VAL A 246 3.47 -20.28 10.93
CA VAL A 246 2.76 -18.99 10.98
C VAL A 246 3.07 -18.17 9.73
N VAL A 247 4.33 -18.10 9.28
CA VAL A 247 4.69 -17.39 8.04
C VAL A 247 3.99 -17.99 6.83
N ALA A 248 3.89 -19.32 6.70
CA ALA A 248 3.16 -19.96 5.61
C ALA A 248 1.67 -19.60 5.61
N LEU A 249 1.03 -19.61 6.79
CA LEU A 249 -0.35 -19.17 6.95
C LEU A 249 -0.53 -17.70 6.58
N LEU A 250 0.40 -16.83 6.98
CA LEU A 250 0.36 -15.40 6.65
C LEU A 250 0.60 -15.14 5.16
N ILE A 251 1.41 -15.93 4.47
CA ILE A 251 1.55 -15.88 3.01
C ILE A 251 0.20 -16.18 2.35
N ALA A 252 -0.45 -17.29 2.72
CA ALA A 252 -1.76 -17.66 2.19
C ALA A 252 -2.83 -16.60 2.53
N ALA A 253 -2.83 -16.09 3.77
CA ALA A 253 -3.73 -15.02 4.18
C ALA A 253 -3.52 -13.76 3.35
N PHE A 254 -2.28 -13.35 3.09
CA PHE A 254 -2.00 -12.15 2.32
C PHE A 254 -2.24 -12.34 0.82
N CYS A 255 -2.10 -13.57 0.29
CA CYS A 255 -2.56 -13.89 -1.06
C CYS A 255 -4.08 -13.66 -1.19
N GLY A 256 -4.88 -14.20 -0.26
CA GLY A 256 -6.32 -13.99 -0.24
C GLY A 256 -6.70 -12.51 -0.07
N GLN A 257 -6.07 -11.84 0.89
CA GLN A 257 -6.28 -10.41 1.18
C GLN A 257 -5.99 -9.51 -0.03
N SER A 258 -4.80 -9.63 -0.60
CA SER A 258 -4.36 -8.75 -1.69
C SER A 258 -5.11 -9.04 -2.99
N ALA A 259 -5.29 -10.31 -3.32
CA ALA A 259 -6.01 -10.72 -4.52
C ALA A 259 -7.49 -10.25 -4.47
N ALA A 260 -8.18 -10.45 -3.33
CA ALA A 260 -9.54 -9.95 -3.14
C ALA A 260 -9.62 -8.42 -3.23
N TYR A 261 -8.67 -7.71 -2.59
CA TYR A 261 -8.61 -6.25 -2.66
C TYR A 261 -8.49 -5.72 -4.07
N TYR A 262 -7.52 -6.23 -4.85
CA TYR A 262 -7.28 -5.71 -6.19
C TYR A 262 -8.36 -6.14 -7.18
N ALA A 263 -8.92 -7.36 -7.05
CA ALA A 263 -10.07 -7.77 -7.85
C ALA A 263 -11.31 -6.90 -7.56
N THR A 264 -11.62 -6.67 -6.28
CA THR A 264 -12.74 -5.79 -5.88
C THR A 264 -12.51 -4.37 -6.36
N THR A 265 -11.33 -3.79 -6.13
CA THR A 265 -11.00 -2.42 -6.55
C THR A 265 -11.11 -2.23 -8.06
N ALA A 266 -10.69 -3.22 -8.84
CA ALA A 266 -10.76 -3.16 -10.29
C ALA A 266 -12.20 -3.16 -10.82
N TRP A 267 -13.05 -3.98 -10.24
CA TRP A 267 -14.33 -4.30 -10.85
C TRP A 267 -15.57 -3.77 -10.11
N LEU A 268 -15.44 -3.35 -8.84
CA LEU A 268 -16.58 -2.87 -8.05
C LEU A 268 -17.35 -1.73 -8.72
N PRO A 269 -16.73 -0.69 -9.32
CA PRO A 269 -17.49 0.35 -10.02
C PRO A 269 -18.30 -0.20 -11.19
N LEU A 270 -17.72 -1.06 -12.02
CA LEU A 270 -18.38 -1.64 -13.17
C LEU A 270 -19.48 -2.63 -12.75
N LEU A 271 -19.20 -3.49 -11.76
CA LEU A 271 -20.17 -4.40 -11.17
C LEU A 271 -21.42 -3.66 -10.71
N LEU A 272 -21.25 -2.55 -9.97
CA LEU A 272 -22.38 -1.74 -9.48
C LEU A 272 -23.13 -1.05 -10.64
N SER A 273 -22.42 -0.59 -11.66
CA SER A 273 -23.04 0.03 -12.83
C SER A 273 -23.88 -0.97 -13.61
N GLU A 274 -23.35 -2.16 -13.93
CA GLU A 274 -24.03 -3.16 -14.75
C GLU A 274 -25.12 -3.92 -13.98
N SER A 275 -24.86 -4.32 -12.74
CA SER A 275 -25.81 -5.15 -11.98
C SER A 275 -26.92 -4.34 -11.30
N ARG A 276 -26.70 -3.04 -11.05
CA ARG A 276 -27.67 -2.15 -10.36
C ARG A 276 -28.17 -1.01 -11.24
N GLY A 277 -27.70 -0.90 -12.48
CA GLY A 277 -28.07 0.19 -13.38
C GLY A 277 -27.62 1.57 -12.88
N LEU A 278 -26.62 1.63 -12.00
CA LEU A 278 -26.15 2.90 -11.45
C LEU A 278 -25.39 3.70 -12.51
N PRO A 279 -25.63 5.02 -12.61
CA PRO A 279 -24.75 5.88 -13.40
C PRO A 279 -23.30 5.71 -12.99
N GLN A 280 -22.38 5.84 -13.92
CA GLN A 280 -20.94 5.66 -13.69
C GLN A 280 -20.40 6.54 -12.54
N THR A 281 -20.93 7.77 -12.41
CA THR A 281 -20.61 8.68 -11.32
C THR A 281 -21.02 8.13 -9.96
N SER A 282 -22.23 7.59 -9.85
CA SER A 282 -22.78 7.02 -8.61
C SER A 282 -22.06 5.72 -8.23
N SER A 283 -21.74 4.86 -9.21
CA SER A 283 -21.01 3.63 -8.97
C SER A 283 -19.57 3.91 -8.51
N GLY A 284 -18.90 4.88 -9.11
CA GLY A 284 -17.59 5.37 -8.66
C GLY A 284 -17.62 5.97 -7.25
N ALA A 285 -18.65 6.77 -6.94
CA ALA A 285 -18.86 7.32 -5.61
C ALA A 285 -19.06 6.22 -4.55
N THR A 286 -19.87 5.21 -4.85
CA THR A 286 -20.06 4.06 -3.95
C THR A 286 -18.80 3.26 -3.76
N ALA A 287 -18.06 2.98 -4.83
CA ALA A 287 -16.79 2.28 -4.75
C ALA A 287 -15.73 3.09 -3.96
N SER A 288 -15.85 4.42 -3.89
CA SER A 288 -14.99 5.25 -3.05
C SER A 288 -15.18 5.00 -1.55
N LEU A 289 -16.38 4.58 -1.11
CA LEU A 289 -16.66 4.19 0.27
C LEU A 289 -15.80 3.00 0.70
N PHE A 290 -15.57 2.06 -0.21
CA PHE A 290 -14.67 0.92 0.02
C PHE A 290 -13.24 1.38 0.32
N GLN A 291 -12.77 2.42 -0.35
CA GLN A 291 -11.41 2.93 -0.14
C GLN A 291 -11.26 3.73 1.16
N ILE A 292 -12.21 4.63 1.47
CA ILE A 292 -12.11 5.46 2.67
C ILE A 292 -12.36 4.65 3.95
N ALA A 293 -13.27 3.68 3.91
CA ALA A 293 -13.57 2.80 5.04
C ALA A 293 -12.36 1.96 5.48
N ALA A 294 -11.37 1.76 4.59
CA ALA A 294 -10.11 1.11 4.92
C ALA A 294 -9.33 1.83 6.02
N VAL A 295 -9.46 3.13 6.11
CA VAL A 295 -8.82 3.93 7.18
C VAL A 295 -9.38 3.50 8.55
N ILE A 296 -10.70 3.29 8.64
CA ILE A 296 -11.36 2.81 9.88
C ILE A 296 -10.80 1.45 10.27
N GLY A 297 -10.65 0.53 9.33
CA GLY A 297 -10.09 -0.80 9.59
C GLY A 297 -8.63 -0.78 10.02
N ALA A 298 -7.81 0.03 9.35
CA ALA A 298 -6.39 0.14 9.64
C ALA A 298 -6.10 0.63 11.07
N PHE A 299 -6.88 1.59 11.58
CA PHE A 299 -6.79 2.07 12.96
C PHE A 299 -7.64 1.24 13.94
N GLY A 300 -8.74 0.66 13.47
CA GLY A 300 -9.66 -0.13 14.28
C GLY A 300 -9.03 -1.42 14.82
N VAL A 301 -8.20 -2.09 14.02
CA VAL A 301 -7.54 -3.35 14.45
C VAL A 301 -6.63 -3.14 15.66
N PRO A 302 -5.67 -2.19 15.68
CA PRO A 302 -4.86 -1.93 16.87
C PRO A 302 -5.71 -1.53 18.08
N LEU A 303 -6.72 -0.67 17.88
CA LEU A 303 -7.61 -0.21 18.95
C LEU A 303 -8.40 -1.38 19.57
N LEU A 304 -8.94 -2.26 18.73
CA LEU A 304 -9.67 -3.44 19.19
C LEU A 304 -8.74 -4.45 19.85
N ALA A 305 -7.56 -4.68 19.29
CA ALA A 305 -6.56 -5.58 19.85
C ALA A 305 -5.97 -5.09 21.19
N HIS A 306 -6.05 -3.79 21.47
CA HIS A 306 -5.70 -3.23 22.77
C HIS A 306 -6.71 -3.58 23.88
N ARG A 307 -7.98 -3.74 23.52
CA ARG A 307 -9.08 -4.05 24.45
C ARG A 307 -9.44 -5.53 24.47
N THR A 308 -9.03 -6.28 23.45
CA THR A 308 -9.34 -7.70 23.27
C THR A 308 -8.09 -8.46 22.83
N LYS A 309 -8.25 -9.72 22.48
CA LYS A 309 -7.16 -10.52 21.88
C LYS A 309 -7.04 -10.22 20.38
N LEU A 310 -5.83 -10.30 19.81
CA LEU A 310 -5.60 -10.03 18.38
C LEU A 310 -6.41 -10.97 17.47
N TRP A 311 -6.61 -12.24 17.89
CA TRP A 311 -7.43 -13.17 17.12
C TRP A 311 -8.90 -12.73 17.02
N VAL A 312 -9.44 -12.04 18.04
CA VAL A 312 -10.81 -11.50 18.02
C VAL A 312 -10.89 -10.36 17.00
N ALA A 313 -9.92 -9.41 17.03
CA ALA A 313 -9.85 -8.34 16.06
C ALA A 313 -9.71 -8.89 14.62
N THR A 314 -8.89 -9.93 14.44
CA THR A 314 -8.72 -10.61 13.15
C THR A 314 -10.01 -11.29 12.69
N ALA A 315 -10.76 -11.94 13.61
CA ALA A 315 -12.04 -12.59 13.29
C ALA A 315 -13.13 -11.58 12.89
N VAL A 316 -13.18 -10.42 13.54
CA VAL A 316 -14.09 -9.33 13.16
C VAL A 316 -13.77 -8.84 11.74
N VAL A 317 -12.51 -8.60 11.45
CA VAL A 317 -12.06 -8.22 10.10
C VAL A 317 -12.42 -9.31 9.07
N ALA A 318 -12.22 -10.58 9.43
CA ALA A 318 -12.56 -11.71 8.57
C ALA A 318 -14.08 -11.76 8.27
N ALA A 319 -14.92 -11.57 9.28
CA ALA A 319 -16.37 -11.50 9.09
C ALA A 319 -16.77 -10.33 8.17
N CYS A 320 -16.20 -9.14 8.38
CA CYS A 320 -16.44 -7.99 7.49
C CYS A 320 -15.95 -8.26 6.06
N TRP A 321 -14.85 -9.00 5.87
CA TRP A 321 -14.33 -9.28 4.54
C TRP A 321 -15.22 -10.25 3.75
N VAL A 322 -15.68 -11.30 4.41
CA VAL A 322 -16.59 -12.30 3.82
C VAL A 322 -17.97 -11.73 3.56
N SER A 323 -18.44 -10.75 4.35
CA SER A 323 -19.73 -10.11 4.17
C SER A 323 -19.86 -9.35 2.84
N LEU A 324 -18.77 -8.81 2.29
CA LEU A 324 -18.82 -8.09 1.01
C LEU A 324 -19.31 -8.99 -0.15
N PRO A 325 -18.62 -10.08 -0.52
CA PRO A 325 -19.07 -10.92 -1.63
C PRO A 325 -20.40 -11.64 -1.33
N ILE A 326 -20.63 -12.10 -0.12
CA ILE A 326 -21.90 -12.73 0.27
C ILE A 326 -23.04 -11.71 0.20
N GLY A 327 -22.82 -10.52 0.73
CA GLY A 327 -23.84 -9.47 0.72
C GLY A 327 -24.21 -9.01 -0.70
N LEU A 328 -23.20 -8.85 -1.58
CA LEU A 328 -23.48 -8.52 -2.98
C LEU A 328 -24.17 -9.65 -3.75
N LEU A 329 -24.00 -10.92 -3.35
CA LEU A 329 -24.70 -12.06 -3.94
C LEU A 329 -26.14 -12.20 -3.44
N LEU A 330 -26.37 -12.04 -2.13
CA LEU A 330 -27.66 -12.38 -1.49
C LEU A 330 -28.56 -11.16 -1.27
N ALA A 331 -27.99 -10.00 -1.00
CA ALA A 331 -28.69 -8.76 -0.72
C ALA A 331 -28.02 -7.57 -1.44
N PRO A 332 -28.01 -7.58 -2.78
CA PRO A 332 -27.25 -6.60 -3.57
C PRO A 332 -27.77 -5.17 -3.43
N ASP A 333 -28.99 -4.95 -2.96
CA ASP A 333 -29.54 -3.61 -2.71
C ASP A 333 -28.83 -2.86 -1.59
N ALA A 334 -28.24 -3.59 -0.64
CA ALA A 334 -27.45 -3.00 0.46
C ALA A 334 -25.96 -2.80 0.09
N PHE A 335 -25.64 -2.63 -1.20
CA PHE A 335 -24.27 -2.54 -1.71
C PHE A 335 -23.40 -1.49 -1.00
N MET A 336 -23.97 -0.39 -0.51
CA MET A 336 -23.23 0.62 0.27
C MET A 336 -22.70 0.03 1.59
N VAL A 337 -23.54 -0.74 2.30
CA VAL A 337 -23.15 -1.39 3.55
C VAL A 337 -22.03 -2.39 3.30
N TRP A 338 -22.18 -3.22 2.29
CA TRP A 338 -21.19 -4.22 1.93
C TRP A 338 -19.87 -3.58 1.49
N SER A 339 -19.91 -2.47 0.76
CA SER A 339 -18.73 -1.71 0.36
C SER A 339 -18.00 -1.11 1.56
N ILE A 340 -18.73 -0.58 2.55
CA ILE A 340 -18.13 -0.06 3.80
C ILE A 340 -17.51 -1.20 4.62
N LEU A 341 -18.22 -2.30 4.85
CA LEU A 341 -17.70 -3.44 5.62
C LEU A 341 -16.47 -4.05 4.93
N GLY A 342 -16.54 -4.26 3.63
CA GLY A 342 -15.39 -4.73 2.84
C GLY A 342 -14.20 -3.77 2.89
N GLY A 343 -14.45 -2.46 2.87
CA GLY A 343 -13.43 -1.44 3.03
C GLY A 343 -12.75 -1.49 4.39
N ILE A 344 -13.52 -1.58 5.48
CA ILE A 344 -12.99 -1.78 6.84
C ILE A 344 -12.11 -3.04 6.88
N ALA A 345 -12.59 -4.12 6.29
CA ALA A 345 -11.86 -5.38 6.24
C ALA A 345 -10.55 -5.28 5.43
N GLN A 346 -10.57 -4.56 4.33
CA GLN A 346 -9.40 -4.35 3.47
C GLN A 346 -8.26 -3.68 4.25
N GLY A 347 -8.51 -2.55 4.91
CA GLY A 347 -7.51 -1.86 5.72
C GLY A 347 -7.11 -2.62 6.98
N GLY A 348 -8.11 -3.22 7.67
CA GLY A 348 -7.92 -4.02 8.87
C GLY A 348 -7.14 -5.31 8.61
N GLY A 349 -7.38 -5.98 7.49
CA GLY A 349 -6.72 -7.22 7.12
C GLY A 349 -5.21 -7.07 6.92
N PHE A 350 -4.80 -6.00 6.24
CA PHE A 350 -3.39 -5.64 6.12
C PHE A 350 -2.76 -5.46 7.51
N THR A 351 -3.40 -4.64 8.36
CA THR A 351 -2.91 -4.34 9.71
C THR A 351 -2.85 -5.60 10.58
N ALA A 352 -3.86 -6.48 10.53
CA ALA A 352 -3.90 -7.72 11.29
C ALA A 352 -2.72 -8.65 10.92
N ILE A 353 -2.49 -8.90 9.61
CA ILE A 353 -1.39 -9.74 9.12
C ILE A 353 -0.04 -9.23 9.63
N PHE A 354 0.24 -7.93 9.45
CA PHE A 354 1.52 -7.36 9.83
C PHE A 354 1.69 -7.16 11.34
N SER A 355 0.61 -7.22 12.13
CA SER A 355 0.66 -7.26 13.59
C SER A 355 0.99 -8.66 14.17
N ILE A 356 0.82 -9.73 13.39
CA ILE A 356 1.16 -11.10 13.82
C ILE A 356 2.65 -11.39 13.66
N ILE A 357 3.31 -10.86 12.63
CA ILE A 357 4.73 -11.16 12.30
C ILE A 357 5.67 -10.92 13.51
N PRO A 358 5.61 -9.77 14.21
CA PRO A 358 6.50 -9.50 15.35
C PRO A 358 6.32 -10.46 16.52
N ARG A 359 5.19 -11.15 16.61
CA ARG A 359 4.91 -12.11 17.71
C ARG A 359 5.65 -13.43 17.58
N VAL A 360 6.11 -13.77 16.37
CA VAL A 360 6.82 -15.04 16.10
C VAL A 360 8.25 -14.84 15.62
N ALA A 361 8.61 -13.64 15.20
CA ALA A 361 9.95 -13.32 14.75
C ALA A 361 10.85 -12.96 15.96
N THR A 362 11.81 -13.80 16.28
CA THR A 362 12.74 -13.62 17.40
C THR A 362 13.92 -12.70 17.07
N SER A 363 14.04 -12.24 15.82
CA SER A 363 15.10 -11.31 15.38
C SER A 363 14.60 -10.40 14.27
N ASP A 364 15.23 -9.22 14.10
CA ASP A 364 14.92 -8.27 13.05
C ASP A 364 15.08 -8.88 11.64
N SER A 365 16.05 -9.76 11.45
CA SER A 365 16.27 -10.48 10.18
C SER A 365 15.14 -11.44 9.86
N LEU A 366 14.61 -12.18 10.84
CA LEU A 366 13.43 -13.05 10.66
C LEU A 366 12.18 -12.23 10.40
N MET A 367 11.99 -11.10 11.09
CA MET A 367 10.87 -10.19 10.86
C MET A 367 10.90 -9.63 9.43
N ALA A 368 12.03 -9.14 8.98
CA ALA A 368 12.20 -8.63 7.61
C ALA A 368 11.98 -9.72 6.56
N SER A 369 12.52 -10.92 6.79
CA SER A 369 12.35 -12.09 5.91
C SER A 369 10.88 -12.53 5.83
N ALA A 370 10.16 -12.59 6.97
CA ALA A 370 8.73 -12.93 6.99
C ALA A 370 7.92 -11.89 6.22
N SER A 371 8.12 -10.59 6.51
CA SER A 371 7.41 -9.49 5.83
C SER A 371 7.64 -9.52 4.32
N ALA A 372 8.87 -9.74 3.87
CA ALA A 372 9.20 -9.83 2.45
C ALA A 372 8.51 -11.02 1.78
N LYS A 373 8.53 -12.21 2.38
CA LYS A 373 7.88 -13.41 1.82
C LYS A 373 6.36 -13.27 1.75
N VAL A 374 5.75 -12.73 2.80
CA VAL A 374 4.31 -12.48 2.86
C VAL A 374 3.90 -11.52 1.76
N GLN A 375 4.60 -10.39 1.63
CA GLN A 375 4.30 -9.40 0.59
C GLN A 375 4.53 -9.94 -0.82
N ALA A 376 5.64 -10.65 -1.06
CA ALA A 376 5.94 -11.21 -2.37
C ALA A 376 4.84 -12.19 -2.83
N GLY A 377 4.41 -13.12 -1.96
CA GLY A 377 3.32 -14.06 -2.26
C GLY A 377 2.00 -13.33 -2.55
N GLY A 378 1.62 -12.39 -1.68
CA GLY A 378 0.37 -11.65 -1.83
C GLY A 378 0.32 -10.78 -3.08
N TYR A 379 1.37 -10.07 -3.42
CA TYR A 379 1.40 -9.26 -4.63
C TYR A 379 1.43 -10.10 -5.91
N LEU A 380 2.08 -11.27 -5.86
CA LEU A 380 2.03 -12.21 -6.99
C LEU A 380 0.59 -12.69 -7.24
N ALA A 381 -0.14 -13.09 -6.19
CA ALA A 381 -1.55 -13.47 -6.31
C ALA A 381 -2.43 -12.30 -6.79
N ALA A 382 -2.19 -11.11 -6.25
CA ALA A 382 -2.92 -9.89 -6.61
C ALA A 382 -2.72 -9.46 -8.07
N THR A 383 -1.60 -9.81 -8.68
CA THR A 383 -1.30 -9.53 -10.09
C THR A 383 -2.34 -10.13 -11.03
N PHE A 384 -2.71 -11.38 -10.78
CA PHE A 384 -3.57 -12.14 -11.68
C PHE A 384 -5.07 -12.02 -11.34
N ALA A 385 -5.40 -11.69 -10.09
CA ALA A 385 -6.77 -11.70 -9.62
C ALA A 385 -7.73 -10.78 -10.40
N PRO A 386 -7.38 -9.52 -10.75
CA PRO A 386 -8.27 -8.68 -11.56
C PRO A 386 -8.51 -9.24 -12.96
N SER A 387 -7.46 -9.73 -13.64
CA SER A 387 -7.59 -10.31 -14.97
C SER A 387 -8.41 -11.60 -14.96
N PHE A 388 -8.24 -12.43 -13.93
CA PHE A 388 -9.00 -13.66 -13.78
C PHE A 388 -10.47 -13.38 -13.44
N ALA A 389 -10.77 -12.40 -12.59
CA ALA A 389 -12.12 -11.96 -12.31
C ALA A 389 -12.82 -11.42 -13.58
N GLY A 390 -12.11 -10.61 -14.39
CA GLY A 390 -12.61 -10.12 -15.67
C GLY A 390 -12.87 -11.25 -16.68
N TRP A 391 -11.99 -12.25 -16.74
CA TRP A 391 -12.20 -13.43 -17.56
C TRP A 391 -13.43 -14.24 -17.13
N LEU A 392 -13.62 -14.44 -15.83
CA LEU A 392 -14.80 -15.11 -15.29
C LEU A 392 -16.09 -14.37 -15.65
N ASN A 393 -16.11 -13.04 -15.55
CA ASN A 393 -17.25 -12.22 -15.96
C ASN A 393 -17.56 -12.40 -17.44
N SER A 394 -16.56 -12.26 -18.31
CA SER A 394 -16.76 -12.39 -19.76
C SER A 394 -17.13 -13.82 -20.20
N SER A 395 -16.64 -14.84 -19.50
CA SER A 395 -16.91 -16.25 -19.84
C SER A 395 -18.29 -16.71 -19.39
N THR A 396 -18.80 -16.15 -18.27
CA THR A 396 -20.09 -16.55 -17.67
C THR A 396 -21.24 -15.59 -17.99
N GLY A 397 -20.91 -14.38 -18.47
CA GLY A 397 -21.87 -13.30 -18.66
C GLY A 397 -22.49 -12.80 -17.35
N SER A 398 -21.88 -13.09 -16.20
CA SER A 398 -22.45 -12.80 -14.88
C SER A 398 -21.38 -12.36 -13.87
N TRP A 399 -21.74 -11.47 -12.98
CA TRP A 399 -20.90 -11.06 -11.84
C TRP A 399 -20.86 -12.08 -10.69
N ASN A 400 -21.72 -13.11 -10.74
CA ASN A 400 -21.73 -14.16 -9.69
C ASN A 400 -20.41 -14.92 -9.62
N ALA A 401 -19.81 -15.28 -10.76
CA ALA A 401 -18.55 -16.02 -10.79
C ALA A 401 -17.36 -15.21 -10.24
N PRO A 402 -17.14 -13.94 -10.62
CA PRO A 402 -16.18 -13.07 -9.97
C PRO A 402 -16.42 -12.88 -8.46
N LEU A 403 -17.67 -12.74 -8.01
CA LEU A 403 -18.00 -12.64 -6.60
C LEU A 403 -17.69 -13.92 -5.82
N LEU A 404 -17.93 -15.09 -6.40
CA LEU A 404 -17.52 -16.38 -5.82
C LEU A 404 -16.00 -16.53 -5.74
N LEU A 405 -15.25 -16.05 -6.73
CA LEU A 405 -13.79 -15.95 -6.65
C LEU A 405 -13.37 -15.08 -5.47
N ILE A 406 -13.94 -13.87 -5.35
CA ILE A 406 -13.64 -12.95 -4.23
C ILE A 406 -14.01 -13.60 -2.89
N LEU A 407 -15.12 -14.34 -2.82
CA LEU A 407 -15.52 -15.11 -1.63
C LEU A 407 -14.46 -16.15 -1.25
N GLY A 408 -13.98 -16.95 -2.20
CA GLY A 408 -12.91 -17.93 -1.96
C GLY A 408 -11.62 -17.27 -1.44
N LEU A 409 -11.24 -16.12 -2.00
CA LEU A 409 -10.07 -15.35 -1.58
C LEU A 409 -10.24 -14.76 -0.17
N THR A 410 -11.41 -14.19 0.14
CA THR A 410 -11.70 -13.65 1.48
C THR A 410 -11.81 -14.74 2.53
N LEU A 411 -12.33 -15.92 2.19
CA LEU A 411 -12.32 -17.10 3.06
C LEU A 411 -10.89 -17.61 3.33
N THR A 412 -10.03 -17.62 2.31
CA THR A 412 -8.61 -17.98 2.47
C THR A 412 -7.92 -17.05 3.48
N PHE A 413 -8.12 -15.73 3.33
CA PHE A 413 -7.66 -14.78 4.34
C PHE A 413 -8.22 -15.09 5.72
N SER A 414 -9.54 -15.24 5.82
CA SER A 414 -10.26 -15.39 7.08
C SER A 414 -9.79 -16.61 7.88
N VAL A 415 -9.65 -17.74 7.23
CA VAL A 415 -9.19 -19.00 7.84
C VAL A 415 -7.71 -18.89 8.24
N CYS A 416 -6.85 -18.54 7.29
CA CYS A 416 -5.41 -18.56 7.52
C CYS A 416 -4.95 -17.49 8.54
N ALA A 417 -5.49 -16.26 8.46
CA ALA A 417 -5.15 -15.19 9.40
C ALA A 417 -5.67 -15.49 10.82
N SER A 418 -6.91 -16.02 10.95
CA SER A 418 -7.48 -16.38 12.25
C SER A 418 -6.73 -17.54 12.91
N ILE A 419 -6.31 -18.54 12.14
CA ILE A 419 -5.49 -19.66 12.66
C ILE A 419 -4.12 -19.11 13.10
N ALA A 420 -3.47 -18.29 12.27
CA ALA A 420 -2.17 -17.68 12.60
C ALA A 420 -2.26 -16.86 13.90
N ALA A 421 -3.27 -15.99 14.02
CA ALA A 421 -3.49 -15.19 15.23
C ALA A 421 -3.73 -16.04 16.48
N ARG A 422 -4.55 -17.10 16.38
CA ARG A 422 -4.81 -18.01 17.52
C ARG A 422 -3.57 -18.79 17.96
N ILE A 423 -2.78 -19.26 17.02
CA ILE A 423 -1.55 -20.00 17.33
C ILE A 423 -0.57 -19.08 18.07
N THR A 424 -0.42 -17.84 17.66
CA THR A 424 0.52 -16.88 18.27
C THR A 424 0.10 -16.38 19.64
N GLU A 425 -1.15 -16.57 20.05
CA GLU A 425 -1.61 -16.20 21.40
C GLU A 425 -1.56 -17.36 22.39
N ARG A 426 -1.36 -18.60 21.93
CA ARG A 426 -1.25 -19.78 22.79
C ARG A 426 0.19 -20.04 23.24
N HIS A 427 1.13 -19.37 22.62
CA HIS A 427 2.57 -19.45 22.91
C HIS A 427 3.10 -18.13 23.45
#